data_bc05bcfcf5d600dcd88fad22a0717759
#
_entry.id   bc05bcfcf5d600dcd88fad22a0717759
#
_cell.length_a   1.000
_cell.length_b   1.000
_cell.length_c   1.000
_cell.angle_alpha   90.00
_cell.angle_beta   90.00
_cell.angle_gamma   90.00
#
_symmetry.space_group_name_H-M   'P 1'
#
loop_
_entity.id
_entity.type
_entity.pdbx_description
1 polymer ?
#
loop_
_entity_poly.entity_id
_entity_poly.type
_entity_poly.pdbx_seq_one_letter_code
_entity_poly.pdbx_strand_id
1 'polypeptide(L)'
;REELGMKVKILSHTPEPEKVISMAAKLCYSAVGVDQIEENLTPESIDKFLNMLISIGHESPLEHVSFTFAVEGISRACSHQIVRHRIASYSQQSQRYVKLNQFEYIIPHHINEIDEARELFIETMKKDQEAYDKLVEILFEKHYNKLIQNGKNEKEAKRSAEKQSIEDARY
;
A
#
# COMPACT_ATOMS: atom_id res chain seq x y z
N ARG A 1 -3.03 20.83 6.93
CA ARG A 1 -4.11 19.95 6.41
C ARG A 1 -4.59 19.07 7.55
N GLU A 2 -5.89 18.82 7.58
CA GLU A 2 -6.52 17.91 8.52
C GLU A 2 -5.87 16.52 8.46
N GLU A 3 -5.81 15.88 9.61
CA GLU A 3 -5.33 14.52 9.80
C GLU A 3 -6.00 13.57 8.78
N LEU A 4 -5.24 13.01 7.86
CA LEU A 4 -5.77 11.99 6.95
C LEU A 4 -6.06 10.74 7.78
N GLY A 5 -7.32 10.50 8.08
CA GLY A 5 -7.74 9.25 8.69
C GLY A 5 -7.41 8.06 7.79
N MET A 6 -7.06 6.92 8.39
CA MET A 6 -6.83 5.69 7.65
C MET A 6 -8.07 5.31 6.84
N LYS A 7 -7.88 5.04 5.54
CA LYS A 7 -8.93 4.61 4.64
C LYS A 7 -8.52 3.32 3.93
N VAL A 8 -9.40 2.34 3.98
CA VAL A 8 -9.26 1.07 3.26
C VAL A 8 -10.45 0.89 2.34
N LYS A 9 -10.19 0.60 1.07
CA LYS A 9 -11.21 0.37 0.05
C LYS A 9 -10.89 -0.91 -0.72
N ILE A 10 -11.89 -1.78 -0.89
CA ILE A 10 -11.80 -2.91 -1.82
C ILE A 10 -11.94 -2.36 -3.24
N LEU A 11 -10.95 -2.60 -4.08
CA LEU A 11 -10.94 -2.22 -5.49
C LEU A 11 -11.52 -3.33 -6.37
N SER A 12 -11.21 -4.57 -6.02
CA SER A 12 -11.63 -5.76 -6.77
C SER A 12 -11.53 -6.98 -5.88
N HIS A 13 -12.32 -7.99 -6.17
CA HIS A 13 -12.21 -9.31 -5.55
C HIS A 13 -12.70 -10.38 -6.51
N THR A 14 -12.36 -11.64 -6.23
CA THR A 14 -12.93 -12.79 -6.92
C THR A 14 -14.45 -12.77 -6.78
N PRO A 15 -15.23 -12.85 -7.91
CA PRO A 15 -16.68 -12.94 -7.83
C PRO A 15 -17.13 -14.17 -7.02
N GLU A 16 -18.20 -14.03 -6.24
CA GLU A 16 -18.77 -15.12 -5.42
C GLU A 16 -17.70 -15.94 -4.66
N PRO A 17 -16.83 -15.31 -3.84
CA PRO A 17 -15.63 -15.95 -3.29
C PRO A 17 -15.95 -17.20 -2.49
N GLU A 18 -17.02 -17.18 -1.70
CA GLU A 18 -17.46 -18.32 -0.89
C GLU A 18 -17.89 -19.52 -1.75
N LYS A 19 -18.56 -19.27 -2.87
CA LYS A 19 -18.92 -20.30 -3.85
C LYS A 19 -17.67 -20.90 -4.49
N VAL A 20 -16.71 -20.07 -4.91
CA VAL A 20 -15.44 -20.51 -5.52
C VAL A 20 -14.65 -21.40 -4.56
N ILE A 21 -14.50 -21.01 -3.29
CA ILE A 21 -13.81 -21.81 -2.28
C ILE A 21 -14.52 -23.16 -2.10
N SER A 22 -15.86 -23.13 -1.98
CA SER A 22 -16.65 -24.33 -1.78
C SER A 22 -16.58 -25.30 -2.96
N MET A 23 -16.61 -24.80 -4.19
CA MET A 23 -16.43 -25.60 -5.40
C MET A 23 -15.05 -26.24 -5.44
N ALA A 24 -13.99 -25.43 -5.27
CA ALA A 24 -12.61 -25.91 -5.29
C ALA A 24 -12.35 -27.00 -4.24
N ALA A 25 -12.81 -26.79 -3.03
CA ALA A 25 -12.66 -27.80 -1.97
C ALA A 25 -13.45 -29.06 -2.22
N LYS A 26 -14.70 -28.94 -2.69
CA LYS A 26 -15.54 -30.12 -2.96
C LYS A 26 -15.02 -30.97 -4.11
N LEU A 27 -14.41 -30.37 -5.14
CA LEU A 27 -13.79 -31.10 -6.25
C LEU A 27 -12.71 -32.08 -5.78
N CYS A 28 -12.00 -31.79 -4.67
CA CYS A 28 -10.97 -32.67 -4.15
C CYS A 28 -11.52 -33.98 -3.55
N TYR A 29 -12.77 -33.97 -3.13
CA TYR A 29 -13.37 -35.08 -2.37
C TYR A 29 -14.64 -35.66 -3.01
N SER A 30 -15.05 -35.13 -4.15
CA SER A 30 -16.29 -35.54 -4.81
C SER A 30 -16.02 -36.54 -5.93
N ALA A 31 -16.86 -37.54 -6.04
CA ALA A 31 -16.89 -38.47 -7.17
C ALA A 31 -17.72 -37.95 -8.33
N VAL A 32 -18.43 -36.81 -8.15
CA VAL A 32 -19.28 -36.21 -9.21
C VAL A 32 -18.54 -35.05 -9.91
N GLY A 33 -18.96 -34.75 -11.15
CA GLY A 33 -18.33 -33.66 -11.92
C GLY A 33 -18.68 -32.26 -11.42
N VAL A 34 -17.99 -31.26 -11.99
CA VAL A 34 -18.09 -29.84 -11.59
C VAL A 34 -19.51 -29.30 -11.72
N ASP A 35 -20.22 -29.63 -12.82
CA ASP A 35 -21.58 -29.14 -13.08
C ASP A 35 -22.56 -29.61 -11.98
N GLN A 36 -22.46 -30.86 -11.58
CA GLN A 36 -23.32 -31.43 -10.54
C GLN A 36 -22.96 -30.86 -9.14
N ILE A 37 -21.69 -30.53 -8.89
CA ILE A 37 -21.31 -29.83 -7.66
C ILE A 37 -21.95 -28.44 -7.64
N GLU A 38 -21.85 -27.70 -8.75
CA GLU A 38 -22.38 -26.34 -8.86
C GLU A 38 -23.91 -26.31 -8.68
N GLU A 39 -24.65 -27.21 -9.34
CA GLU A 39 -26.11 -27.32 -9.21
C GLU A 39 -26.58 -27.60 -7.77
N ASN A 40 -25.77 -28.32 -6.99
CA ASN A 40 -26.10 -28.68 -5.61
C ASN A 40 -25.62 -27.66 -4.56
N LEU A 41 -25.00 -26.52 -4.97
CA LEU A 41 -24.56 -25.48 -4.06
C LEU A 41 -25.70 -24.51 -3.78
N THR A 42 -26.22 -24.56 -2.53
CA THR A 42 -27.11 -23.53 -2.01
C THR A 42 -26.35 -22.63 -1.03
N PRO A 43 -26.79 -21.39 -0.78
CA PRO A 43 -26.16 -20.51 0.20
C PRO A 43 -25.94 -21.17 1.56
N GLU A 44 -26.93 -21.91 2.05
CA GLU A 44 -26.86 -22.61 3.35
C GLU A 44 -25.83 -23.75 3.32
N SER A 45 -25.71 -24.45 2.18
CA SER A 45 -24.73 -25.53 2.02
C SER A 45 -23.32 -25.00 1.92
N ILE A 46 -23.12 -23.83 1.31
CA ILE A 46 -21.84 -23.12 1.24
C ILE A 46 -21.39 -22.70 2.62
N ASP A 47 -22.25 -21.98 3.36
CA ASP A 47 -21.94 -21.49 4.71
C ASP A 47 -21.57 -22.64 5.67
N LYS A 48 -22.39 -23.69 5.70
CA LYS A 48 -22.10 -24.87 6.51
C LYS A 48 -20.77 -25.53 6.16
N PHE A 49 -20.46 -25.62 4.86
CA PHE A 49 -19.23 -26.24 4.38
C PHE A 49 -17.99 -25.41 4.71
N LEU A 50 -18.05 -24.08 4.52
CA LEU A 50 -16.97 -23.18 4.88
C LEU A 50 -16.68 -23.18 6.38
N ASN A 51 -17.72 -23.14 7.21
CA ASN A 51 -17.56 -23.24 8.66
C ASN A 51 -16.89 -24.56 9.08
N MET A 52 -17.21 -25.66 8.41
CA MET A 52 -16.55 -26.95 8.63
C MET A 52 -15.07 -26.88 8.22
N LEU A 53 -14.73 -26.36 7.03
CA LEU A 53 -13.34 -26.21 6.57
C LEU A 53 -12.50 -25.39 7.56
N ILE A 54 -13.04 -24.27 8.04
CA ILE A 54 -12.37 -23.40 9.03
C ILE A 54 -12.18 -24.16 10.35
N SER A 55 -13.20 -24.88 10.83
CA SER A 55 -13.15 -25.60 12.10
C SER A 55 -12.09 -26.69 12.15
N ILE A 56 -11.77 -27.30 11.00
CA ILE A 56 -10.73 -28.35 10.88
C ILE A 56 -9.37 -27.79 10.46
N GLY A 57 -9.23 -26.46 10.28
CA GLY A 57 -7.98 -25.83 9.86
C GLY A 57 -7.58 -26.13 8.42
N HIS A 58 -8.54 -26.46 7.54
CA HIS A 58 -8.28 -26.75 6.13
C HIS A 58 -8.34 -25.46 5.31
N GLU A 59 -7.25 -24.68 5.33
CA GLU A 59 -7.19 -23.32 4.80
C GLU A 59 -6.78 -23.24 3.34
N SER A 60 -6.15 -24.27 2.75
CA SER A 60 -5.66 -24.23 1.37
C SER A 60 -6.71 -23.87 0.32
N PRO A 61 -8.02 -24.23 0.43
CA PRO A 61 -9.03 -23.80 -0.52
C PRO A 61 -9.29 -22.28 -0.50
N LEU A 62 -8.95 -21.58 0.58
CA LEU A 62 -9.08 -20.12 0.68
C LEU A 62 -8.16 -19.38 -0.31
N GLU A 63 -7.07 -20.02 -0.75
CA GLU A 63 -6.11 -19.45 -1.70
C GLU A 63 -6.67 -19.29 -3.14
N HIS A 64 -7.84 -19.89 -3.44
CA HIS A 64 -8.52 -19.73 -4.73
C HIS A 64 -9.16 -18.35 -4.91
N VAL A 65 -9.20 -17.53 -3.87
CA VAL A 65 -9.78 -16.19 -3.94
C VAL A 65 -8.74 -15.12 -3.67
N SER A 66 -8.97 -13.95 -4.25
CA SER A 66 -8.12 -12.80 -4.08
C SER A 66 -8.94 -11.53 -3.85
N PHE A 67 -8.36 -10.59 -3.10
CA PHE A 67 -8.90 -9.26 -2.86
C PHE A 67 -7.82 -8.24 -3.16
N THR A 68 -8.20 -7.17 -3.86
CA THR A 68 -7.32 -6.03 -4.09
C THR A 68 -7.82 -4.83 -3.29
N PHE A 69 -6.96 -4.30 -2.44
CA PHE A 69 -7.27 -3.17 -1.57
C PHE A 69 -6.47 -1.93 -1.98
N ALA A 70 -7.11 -0.75 -1.88
CA ALA A 70 -6.41 0.52 -1.75
C ALA A 70 -6.34 0.90 -0.27
N VAL A 71 -5.17 1.33 0.19
CA VAL A 71 -4.94 1.76 1.57
C VAL A 71 -4.30 3.13 1.55
N GLU A 72 -4.90 4.09 2.24
CA GLU A 72 -4.45 5.47 2.38
C GLU A 72 -4.40 5.85 3.87
N GLY A 73 -3.66 6.91 4.22
CA GLY A 73 -3.61 7.43 5.59
C GLY A 73 -2.88 6.52 6.57
N ILE A 74 -1.88 5.77 6.10
CA ILE A 74 -0.97 5.00 6.95
C ILE A 74 0.45 5.60 6.92
N SER A 75 1.17 5.49 8.02
CA SER A 75 2.55 5.95 8.09
C SER A 75 3.47 5.14 7.18
N ARG A 76 4.61 5.73 6.80
CA ARG A 76 5.65 5.02 6.04
C ARG A 76 6.19 3.81 6.80
N ALA A 77 6.36 3.92 8.10
CA ALA A 77 6.76 2.80 8.96
C ALA A 77 5.75 1.65 8.88
N CYS A 78 4.45 1.94 8.98
CA CYS A 78 3.39 0.94 8.83
C CYS A 78 3.42 0.29 7.45
N SER A 79 3.48 1.09 6.38
CA SER A 79 3.51 0.55 5.01
C SER A 79 4.74 -0.34 4.76
N HIS A 80 5.90 -0.01 5.33
CA HIS A 80 7.11 -0.84 5.25
C HIS A 80 6.97 -2.20 5.98
N GLN A 81 6.14 -2.27 7.00
CA GLN A 81 5.83 -3.55 7.65
C GLN A 81 4.84 -4.37 6.81
N ILE A 82 3.79 -3.72 6.30
CA ILE A 82 2.76 -4.40 5.50
C ILE A 82 3.38 -5.07 4.27
N VAL A 83 4.24 -4.40 3.52
CA VAL A 83 4.85 -4.95 2.29
C VAL A 83 5.78 -6.14 2.51
N ARG A 84 6.09 -6.47 3.77
CA ARG A 84 6.89 -7.67 4.11
C ARG A 84 6.03 -8.92 4.26
N HIS A 85 4.73 -8.81 4.39
CA HIS A 85 3.84 -9.97 4.44
C HIS A 85 3.83 -10.68 3.09
N ARG A 86 4.08 -11.98 3.13
CA ARG A 86 4.01 -12.86 1.95
C ARG A 86 2.55 -13.19 1.65
N ILE A 87 2.31 -13.87 0.53
CA ILE A 87 0.97 -14.23 0.02
C ILE A 87 0.18 -12.97 -0.40
N ALA A 88 0.90 -11.88 -0.70
CA ALA A 88 0.33 -10.67 -1.27
C ALA A 88 1.34 -9.97 -2.19
N SER A 89 0.83 -9.19 -3.14
CA SER A 89 1.60 -8.30 -4.00
C SER A 89 1.27 -6.85 -3.65
N TYR A 90 2.27 -5.97 -3.71
CA TYR A 90 2.12 -4.59 -3.26
C TYR A 90 2.58 -3.60 -4.31
N SER A 91 1.77 -2.56 -4.51
CA SER A 91 2.14 -1.35 -5.24
C SER A 91 2.16 -0.20 -4.26
N GLN A 92 3.34 0.34 -4.00
CA GLN A 92 3.54 1.42 -3.04
C GLN A 92 3.94 2.69 -3.75
N GLN A 93 3.42 3.83 -3.32
CA GLN A 93 3.80 5.14 -3.86
C GLN A 93 5.31 5.35 -3.78
N SER A 94 5.91 5.66 -4.94
CA SER A 94 7.36 5.85 -5.04
C SER A 94 7.80 7.15 -4.39
N GLN A 95 8.84 7.06 -3.56
CA GLN A 95 9.51 8.24 -3.01
C GLN A 95 10.39 8.97 -4.04
N ARG A 96 10.72 8.34 -5.16
CA ARG A 96 11.63 8.88 -6.18
C ARG A 96 10.93 9.79 -7.19
N TYR A 97 9.64 9.57 -7.43
CA TYR A 97 8.92 10.21 -8.54
C TYR A 97 7.89 11.23 -8.10
N VAL A 98 7.52 11.25 -6.83
CA VAL A 98 6.51 12.15 -6.30
C VAL A 98 7.18 13.22 -5.47
N LYS A 99 7.22 14.48 -5.98
CA LYS A 99 7.64 15.64 -5.19
C LYS A 99 6.57 15.92 -4.15
N LEU A 100 6.95 15.98 -2.89
CA LEU A 100 6.04 16.34 -1.80
C LEU A 100 6.03 17.87 -1.67
N ASN A 101 5.04 18.52 -2.27
CA ASN A 101 4.84 19.96 -2.10
C ASN A 101 4.37 20.32 -0.68
N GLN A 102 3.76 19.36 0.01
CA GLN A 102 3.42 19.41 1.43
C GLN A 102 3.49 17.98 1.97
N PHE A 103 4.22 17.76 3.06
CA PHE A 103 4.20 16.46 3.72
C PHE A 103 2.80 16.19 4.29
N GLU A 104 2.21 15.09 3.84
CA GLU A 104 1.16 14.45 4.60
C GLU A 104 1.83 13.52 5.60
N TYR A 105 1.56 13.72 6.88
CA TYR A 105 2.11 12.89 7.95
C TYR A 105 0.97 12.40 8.84
N ILE A 106 1.19 11.25 9.44
CA ILE A 106 0.26 10.65 10.37
C ILE A 106 0.76 10.91 11.78
N ILE A 107 -0.06 11.59 12.58
CA ILE A 107 0.24 11.79 14.00
C ILE A 107 -0.10 10.49 14.73
N PRO A 108 0.86 9.85 15.41
CA PRO A 108 0.57 8.66 16.21
C PRO A 108 -0.48 8.94 17.27
N HIS A 109 -1.41 7.99 17.49
CA HIS A 109 -2.55 8.16 18.39
C HIS A 109 -2.13 8.68 19.77
N HIS A 110 -1.15 8.08 20.41
CA HIS A 110 -0.68 8.52 21.74
C HIS A 110 -0.04 9.92 21.76
N ILE A 111 0.51 10.38 20.65
CA ILE A 111 1.01 11.76 20.52
C ILE A 111 -0.19 12.71 20.37
N ASN A 112 -1.20 12.31 19.62
CA ASN A 112 -2.40 13.12 19.34
C ASN A 112 -3.28 13.33 20.60
N GLU A 113 -3.20 12.44 21.59
CA GLU A 113 -3.92 12.54 22.87
C GLU A 113 -3.35 13.60 23.83
N ILE A 114 -2.12 14.07 23.62
CA ILE A 114 -1.42 15.01 24.49
C ILE A 114 -1.13 16.28 23.70
N ASP A 115 -1.81 17.39 24.04
CA ASP A 115 -1.73 18.65 23.29
C ASP A 115 -0.29 19.13 23.10
N GLU A 116 0.52 19.15 24.14
CA GLU A 116 1.92 19.58 24.09
C GLU A 116 2.77 18.69 23.15
N ALA A 117 2.58 17.37 23.20
CA ALA A 117 3.28 16.43 22.34
C ALA A 117 2.85 16.58 20.87
N ARG A 118 1.54 16.80 20.65
CA ARG A 118 0.97 17.03 19.34
C ARG A 118 1.52 18.31 18.70
N GLU A 119 1.55 19.41 19.45
CA GLU A 119 2.09 20.69 18.96
C GLU A 119 3.57 20.57 18.61
N LEU A 120 4.38 19.95 19.45
CA LEU A 120 5.80 19.70 19.20
C LEU A 120 6.02 18.84 17.95
N PHE A 121 5.22 17.80 17.79
CA PHE A 121 5.27 16.95 16.60
C PHE A 121 4.97 17.74 15.32
N ILE A 122 3.90 18.54 15.31
CA ILE A 122 3.51 19.38 14.16
C ILE A 122 4.61 20.41 13.83
N GLU A 123 5.17 21.05 14.84
CA GLU A 123 6.28 22.02 14.65
C GLU A 123 7.51 21.35 14.04
N THR A 124 7.85 20.16 14.51
CA THR A 124 8.97 19.37 13.95
C THR A 124 8.72 19.02 12.50
N MET A 125 7.53 18.53 12.14
CA MET A 125 7.18 18.22 10.73
C MET A 125 7.25 19.44 9.81
N LYS A 126 6.90 20.64 10.31
CA LYS A 126 7.05 21.89 9.54
C LYS A 126 8.52 22.23 9.29
N LYS A 127 9.37 22.08 10.30
CA LYS A 127 10.82 22.30 10.15
C LYS A 127 11.45 21.31 9.19
N ASP A 128 11.03 20.05 9.23
CA ASP A 128 11.48 19.01 8.31
C ASP A 128 11.07 19.33 6.87
N GLN A 129 9.85 19.83 6.63
CA GLN A 129 9.42 20.29 5.32
C GLN A 129 10.29 21.44 4.79
N GLU A 130 10.54 22.45 5.62
CA GLU A 130 11.39 23.58 5.23
C GLU A 130 12.82 23.16 4.91
N ALA A 131 13.37 22.23 5.71
CA ALA A 131 14.70 21.68 5.47
C ALA A 131 14.75 20.88 4.17
N TYR A 132 13.74 20.04 3.92
CA TYR A 132 13.61 19.29 2.67
C TYR A 132 13.55 20.18 1.44
N ASP A 133 12.72 21.23 1.45
CA ASP A 133 12.58 22.14 0.32
C ASP A 133 13.90 22.82 -0.01
N LYS A 134 14.63 23.30 1.01
CA LYS A 134 15.97 23.89 0.85
C LYS A 134 16.99 22.89 0.31
N LEU A 135 16.99 21.67 0.81
CA LEU A 135 17.90 20.62 0.33
C LEU A 135 17.62 20.28 -1.14
N VAL A 136 16.37 20.17 -1.54
CA VAL A 136 15.98 19.91 -2.93
C VAL A 136 16.52 21.02 -3.86
N GLU A 137 16.40 22.30 -3.48
CA GLU A 137 16.91 23.43 -4.26
C GLU A 137 18.43 23.38 -4.42
N ILE A 138 19.17 23.23 -3.31
CA ILE A 138 20.64 23.19 -3.31
C ILE A 138 21.14 21.99 -4.14
N LEU A 139 20.55 20.82 -3.95
CA LEU A 139 20.94 19.61 -4.66
C LEU A 139 20.57 19.68 -6.15
N PHE A 140 19.44 20.30 -6.48
CA PHE A 140 19.03 20.48 -7.86
C PHE A 140 20.06 21.33 -8.65
N GLU A 141 20.47 22.48 -8.14
CA GLU A 141 21.46 23.32 -8.77
C GLU A 141 22.77 22.57 -9.01
N LYS A 142 23.26 21.87 -8.00
CA LYS A 142 24.49 21.09 -8.09
C LYS A 142 24.39 19.98 -9.15
N HIS A 143 23.33 19.19 -9.12
CA HIS A 143 23.14 18.09 -10.08
C HIS A 143 22.92 18.61 -11.49
N TYR A 144 22.14 19.66 -11.67
CA TYR A 144 21.87 20.27 -12.97
C TYR A 144 23.18 20.77 -13.63
N ASN A 145 23.95 21.57 -12.89
CA ASN A 145 25.20 22.10 -13.40
C ASN A 145 26.20 21.00 -13.80
N LYS A 146 26.30 19.95 -12.98
CA LYS A 146 27.14 18.79 -13.28
C LYS A 146 26.68 18.04 -14.53
N LEU A 147 25.39 17.90 -14.76
CA LEU A 147 24.82 17.21 -15.91
C LEU A 147 25.03 18.03 -17.21
N ILE A 148 24.89 19.35 -17.14
CA ILE A 148 25.18 20.24 -18.26
C ILE A 148 26.68 20.20 -18.63
N GLN A 149 27.57 20.27 -17.63
CA GLN A 149 29.02 20.15 -17.85
C GLN A 149 29.40 18.81 -18.50
N ASN A 150 28.67 17.76 -18.22
CA ASN A 150 28.85 16.44 -18.83
C ASN A 150 28.19 16.28 -20.21
N GLY A 151 27.69 17.36 -20.81
CA GLY A 151 27.16 17.37 -22.17
C GLY A 151 25.72 16.89 -22.32
N LYS A 152 24.96 16.76 -21.25
CA LYS A 152 23.53 16.48 -21.36
C LYS A 152 22.77 17.70 -21.85
N ASN A 153 21.73 17.48 -22.67
CA ASN A 153 20.83 18.56 -23.05
C ASN A 153 20.02 19.07 -21.83
N GLU A 154 19.59 20.32 -21.90
CA GLU A 154 18.92 21.01 -20.80
C GLU A 154 17.70 20.26 -20.27
N LYS A 155 16.86 19.72 -21.17
CA LYS A 155 15.61 19.00 -20.79
C LYS A 155 15.91 17.71 -20.01
N GLU A 156 16.89 16.94 -20.47
CA GLU A 156 17.32 15.71 -19.80
C GLU A 156 18.05 16.00 -18.49
N ALA A 157 18.91 17.05 -18.47
CA ALA A 157 19.62 17.48 -17.29
C ALA A 157 18.63 17.91 -16.20
N LYS A 158 17.63 18.74 -16.54
CA LYS A 158 16.60 19.18 -15.61
C LYS A 158 15.83 18.02 -15.01
N ARG A 159 15.28 17.12 -15.85
CA ARG A 159 14.52 15.95 -15.39
C ARG A 159 15.35 15.02 -14.50
N SER A 160 16.61 14.80 -14.84
CA SER A 160 17.51 13.93 -14.06
C SER A 160 17.91 14.59 -12.74
N ALA A 161 18.18 15.90 -12.73
CA ALA A 161 18.50 16.66 -11.54
C ALA A 161 17.32 16.71 -10.56
N GLU A 162 16.10 16.98 -11.04
CA GLU A 162 14.88 16.94 -10.22
C GLU A 162 14.71 15.60 -9.53
N LYS A 163 14.82 14.50 -10.27
CA LYS A 163 14.68 13.16 -9.69
C LYS A 163 15.73 12.90 -8.63
N GLN A 164 17.00 13.19 -8.91
CA GLN A 164 18.10 12.91 -8.01
C GLN A 164 18.06 13.79 -6.76
N SER A 165 17.73 15.08 -6.89
CA SER A 165 17.61 15.98 -5.73
C SER A 165 16.46 15.59 -4.80
N ILE A 166 15.33 15.14 -5.33
CA ILE A 166 14.20 14.61 -4.55
C ILE A 166 14.60 13.33 -3.80
N GLU A 167 15.33 12.44 -4.45
CA GLU A 167 15.79 11.17 -3.86
C GLU A 167 16.79 11.44 -2.73
N ASP A 168 17.81 12.27 -2.99
CA ASP A 168 18.86 12.58 -2.02
C ASP A 168 18.33 13.39 -0.82
N ALA A 169 17.40 14.33 -1.02
CA ALA A 169 16.82 15.13 0.05
C ALA A 169 15.91 14.32 1.01
N ARG A 170 15.47 13.14 0.61
CA ARG A 170 14.62 12.25 1.42
C ARG A 170 15.40 11.23 2.25
N TYR A 171 16.69 11.16 2.06
CA TYR A 171 17.54 10.23 2.79
C TYR A 171 17.67 10.64 4.25
#